data_00d42f25501690b99489fd7a8e1a14b3
#
_entry.id   00d42f25501690b99489fd7a8e1a14b3
#
_cell.length_a   1.000
_cell.length_b   1.000
_cell.length_c   1.000
_cell.angle_alpha   90.00
_cell.angle_beta   90.00
_cell.angle_gamma   90.00
#
_symmetry.space_group_name_H-M   'P 1'
#
loop_
_entity.id
_entity.type
_entity.pdbx_description
1 polymer ?
#
loop_
_entity_poly.entity_id
_entity_poly.type
_entity_poly.pdbx_seq_one_letter_code
_entity_poly.pdbx_strand_id
1 'polypeptide(L)'
;HGDEQNQLLPKKVEAFAGQHVVAVSAGAFHNLALTADGAVWSWGWGDHGWLGHGDDKNQPPKKVQALAGQRVVAVSAGGDHSLARTADGAVWSWGYGGHGLLGHGDEQNQLLPKKIEALAGRRVVAVSASLLHSLALTANGDVWSWGWGRQGVLGHGDTQQQLLPQKVEALADQRVVAVSAGEHHSFALTADGSVWSWGDG
;
A
#
# COMPACT_ATOMS: atom_id res chain seq x y z
N HIS A 1 4.35 -10.36 -17.66
CA HIS A 1 3.85 -11.19 -18.78
C HIS A 1 4.15 -12.67 -18.54
N GLY A 2 4.97 -13.05 -17.57
CA GLY A 2 5.44 -14.42 -17.30
C GLY A 2 6.77 -14.75 -17.98
N ASP A 3 7.43 -13.75 -18.55
CA ASP A 3 8.81 -13.82 -19.06
C ASP A 3 9.62 -12.62 -18.56
N GLU A 4 10.94 -12.68 -18.70
CA GLU A 4 11.89 -11.61 -18.29
C GLU A 4 12.22 -10.65 -19.46
N GLN A 5 11.47 -10.69 -20.57
CA GLN A 5 11.76 -9.87 -21.74
C GLN A 5 11.11 -8.50 -21.61
N ASN A 6 11.87 -7.47 -21.95
CA ASN A 6 11.33 -6.11 -22.06
C ASN A 6 10.29 -6.04 -23.18
N GLN A 7 9.12 -5.51 -22.88
CA GLN A 7 8.05 -5.32 -23.85
C GLN A 7 8.07 -3.85 -24.33
N LEU A 8 8.36 -3.64 -25.60
CA LEU A 8 8.40 -2.30 -26.19
C LEU A 8 7.01 -1.76 -26.55
N LEU A 9 6.00 -2.61 -26.56
CA LEU A 9 4.59 -2.28 -26.82
C LEU A 9 3.70 -2.88 -25.74
N PRO A 10 2.56 -2.25 -25.44
CA PRO A 10 1.58 -2.85 -24.54
C PRO A 10 1.19 -4.26 -24.98
N LYS A 11 1.27 -5.20 -24.06
CA LYS A 11 0.92 -6.61 -24.28
C LYS A 11 -0.08 -7.05 -23.21
N LYS A 12 -1.09 -7.75 -23.64
CA LYS A 12 -2.09 -8.33 -22.74
C LYS A 12 -1.45 -9.36 -21.80
N VAL A 13 -1.83 -9.33 -20.53
CA VAL A 13 -1.40 -10.32 -19.53
C VAL A 13 -2.41 -11.47 -19.55
N GLU A 14 -2.06 -12.57 -20.24
CA GLU A 14 -2.99 -13.68 -20.49
C GLU A 14 -3.37 -14.46 -19.22
N ALA A 15 -2.59 -14.35 -18.15
CA ALA A 15 -2.92 -14.94 -16.85
C ALA A 15 -4.27 -14.45 -16.27
N PHE A 16 -4.77 -13.30 -16.75
CA PHE A 16 -6.09 -12.78 -16.37
C PHE A 16 -7.20 -13.12 -17.37
N ALA A 17 -6.97 -14.03 -18.31
CA ALA A 17 -8.04 -14.49 -19.21
C ALA A 17 -9.20 -15.06 -18.40
N GLY A 18 -10.42 -14.53 -18.63
CA GLY A 18 -11.63 -14.92 -17.88
C GLY A 18 -11.76 -14.30 -16.49
N GLN A 19 -10.77 -13.49 -16.03
CA GLN A 19 -10.85 -12.73 -14.80
C GLN A 19 -11.34 -11.29 -15.08
N HIS A 20 -12.24 -10.81 -14.25
CA HIS A 20 -12.68 -9.40 -14.30
C HIS A 20 -11.81 -8.56 -13.35
N VAL A 21 -10.70 -8.02 -13.85
CA VAL A 21 -9.81 -7.12 -13.09
C VAL A 21 -10.46 -5.74 -13.01
N VAL A 22 -10.54 -5.19 -11.79
CA VAL A 22 -11.17 -3.88 -11.49
C VAL A 22 -10.16 -2.82 -11.03
N ALA A 23 -8.97 -3.23 -10.60
CA ALA A 23 -7.89 -2.31 -10.23
C ALA A 23 -6.52 -2.95 -10.45
N VAL A 24 -5.53 -2.11 -10.74
CA VAL A 24 -4.12 -2.47 -10.84
C VAL A 24 -3.27 -1.45 -10.09
N SER A 25 -2.14 -1.90 -9.54
CA SER A 25 -1.15 -1.04 -8.93
C SER A 25 0.24 -1.55 -9.28
N ALA A 26 1.08 -0.66 -9.81
CA ALA A 26 2.47 -0.95 -10.13
C ALA A 26 3.37 -0.36 -9.04
N GLY A 27 4.17 -1.20 -8.40
CA GLY A 27 5.27 -0.80 -7.53
C GLY A 27 6.58 -0.65 -8.30
N ALA A 28 7.69 -0.50 -7.58
CA ALA A 28 9.00 -0.38 -8.23
C ALA A 28 9.40 -1.69 -8.96
N PHE A 29 9.14 -2.84 -8.35
CA PHE A 29 9.61 -4.13 -8.85
C PHE A 29 8.53 -5.21 -8.89
N HIS A 30 7.35 -4.94 -8.33
CA HIS A 30 6.23 -5.88 -8.29
C HIS A 30 4.93 -5.18 -8.64
N ASN A 31 3.92 -5.96 -8.90
CA ASN A 31 2.62 -5.47 -9.32
C ASN A 31 1.51 -6.18 -8.55
N LEU A 32 0.40 -5.47 -8.36
CA LEU A 32 -0.82 -5.98 -7.79
C LEU A 32 -1.99 -5.80 -8.76
N ALA A 33 -2.91 -6.75 -8.77
CA ALA A 33 -4.21 -6.59 -9.41
C ALA A 33 -5.31 -7.08 -8.47
N LEU A 34 -6.46 -6.44 -8.57
CA LEU A 34 -7.68 -6.78 -7.83
C LEU A 34 -8.76 -7.20 -8.82
N THR A 35 -9.39 -8.32 -8.58
CA THR A 35 -10.54 -8.80 -9.37
C THR A 35 -11.86 -8.43 -8.70
N ALA A 36 -12.95 -8.43 -9.46
CA ALA A 36 -14.28 -8.01 -9.01
C ALA A 36 -14.84 -8.86 -7.86
N ASP A 37 -14.37 -10.11 -7.72
CA ASP A 37 -14.69 -11.01 -6.61
C ASP A 37 -13.88 -10.71 -5.33
N GLY A 38 -13.00 -9.69 -5.37
CA GLY A 38 -12.16 -9.29 -4.25
C GLY A 38 -10.86 -10.09 -4.11
N ALA A 39 -10.48 -10.89 -5.11
CA ALA A 39 -9.21 -11.60 -5.09
C ALA A 39 -8.04 -10.69 -5.48
N VAL A 40 -6.94 -10.79 -4.73
CA VAL A 40 -5.68 -10.08 -5.02
C VAL A 40 -4.74 -11.01 -5.75
N TRP A 41 -4.09 -10.48 -6.78
CA TRP A 41 -3.05 -11.12 -7.55
C TRP A 41 -1.78 -10.28 -7.47
N SER A 42 -0.63 -10.94 -7.39
CA SER A 42 0.68 -10.29 -7.38
C SER A 42 1.64 -11.00 -8.32
N TRP A 43 2.62 -10.25 -8.85
CA TRP A 43 3.68 -10.79 -9.71
C TRP A 43 4.85 -9.83 -9.81
N GLY A 44 6.00 -10.32 -10.26
CA GLY A 44 7.24 -9.61 -10.38
C GLY A 44 8.29 -10.14 -9.42
N TRP A 45 9.12 -9.26 -8.88
CA TRP A 45 10.13 -9.64 -7.90
C TRP A 45 9.48 -9.94 -6.56
N GLY A 46 9.99 -10.98 -5.89
CA GLY A 46 9.41 -11.51 -4.65
C GLY A 46 10.27 -11.28 -3.43
N ASP A 47 11.39 -10.56 -3.54
CA ASP A 47 12.32 -10.30 -2.44
C ASP A 47 11.58 -9.84 -1.19
N HIS A 48 12.04 -10.27 -0.02
CA HIS A 48 11.45 -9.92 1.27
C HIS A 48 9.95 -10.21 1.40
N GLY A 49 9.37 -11.00 0.47
CA GLY A 49 7.94 -11.34 0.50
C GLY A 49 7.01 -10.32 -0.12
N TRP A 50 7.47 -9.41 -0.99
CA TRP A 50 6.65 -8.36 -1.62
C TRP A 50 5.37 -8.87 -2.28
N LEU A 51 5.39 -10.14 -2.72
CA LEU A 51 4.26 -10.79 -3.42
C LEU A 51 3.24 -11.41 -2.48
N GLY A 52 3.56 -11.67 -1.21
CA GLY A 52 2.63 -12.21 -0.22
C GLY A 52 2.30 -13.70 -0.38
N HIS A 53 3.21 -14.50 -0.96
CA HIS A 53 3.01 -15.93 -1.22
C HIS A 53 3.60 -16.86 -0.16
N GLY A 54 4.25 -16.31 0.88
CA GLY A 54 4.92 -17.06 1.93
C GLY A 54 6.37 -17.42 1.59
N ASP A 55 6.88 -16.90 0.48
CA ASP A 55 8.27 -17.05 0.05
C ASP A 55 8.82 -15.70 -0.48
N ASP A 56 10.09 -15.68 -0.87
CA ASP A 56 10.83 -14.53 -1.43
C ASP A 56 11.16 -14.70 -2.92
N LYS A 57 10.38 -15.51 -3.64
CA LYS A 57 10.65 -15.86 -5.03
C LYS A 57 9.89 -14.97 -6.00
N ASN A 58 10.55 -14.66 -7.12
CA ASN A 58 9.89 -14.05 -8.28
C ASN A 58 8.75 -14.95 -8.79
N GLN A 59 7.62 -14.37 -9.10
CA GLN A 59 6.45 -15.13 -9.55
C GLN A 59 5.83 -14.48 -10.78
N PRO A 60 5.30 -15.28 -11.72
CA PRO A 60 4.29 -14.81 -12.67
C PRO A 60 3.02 -14.43 -11.94
N PRO A 61 2.02 -13.79 -12.62
CA PRO A 61 0.76 -13.46 -11.97
C PRO A 61 0.14 -14.65 -11.25
N LYS A 62 -0.02 -14.51 -9.93
CA LYS A 62 -0.50 -15.56 -9.02
C LYS A 62 -1.41 -14.96 -7.95
N LYS A 63 -2.48 -15.67 -7.59
CA LYS A 63 -3.43 -15.24 -6.56
C LYS A 63 -2.80 -15.31 -5.17
N VAL A 64 -2.94 -14.25 -4.38
CA VAL A 64 -2.48 -14.17 -2.98
C VAL A 64 -3.47 -14.94 -2.09
N GLN A 65 -3.19 -16.22 -1.85
CA GLN A 65 -4.11 -17.13 -1.15
C GLN A 65 -4.35 -16.75 0.31
N ALA A 66 -3.39 -16.08 0.96
CA ALA A 66 -3.52 -15.63 2.35
C ALA A 66 -4.64 -14.58 2.53
N LEU A 67 -5.09 -13.92 1.46
CA LEU A 67 -6.24 -13.02 1.46
C LEU A 67 -7.55 -13.70 1.03
N ALA A 68 -7.56 -15.01 0.82
CA ALA A 68 -8.78 -15.73 0.46
C ALA A 68 -9.85 -15.56 1.56
N GLY A 69 -11.07 -15.24 1.16
CA GLY A 69 -12.17 -14.94 2.09
C GLY A 69 -12.20 -13.50 2.62
N GLN A 70 -11.15 -12.70 2.37
CA GLN A 70 -11.17 -11.27 2.62
C GLN A 70 -11.76 -10.54 1.41
N ARG A 71 -12.77 -9.70 1.62
CA ARG A 71 -13.30 -8.86 0.56
C ARG A 71 -12.42 -7.64 0.36
N VAL A 72 -11.33 -7.81 -0.39
CA VAL A 72 -10.43 -6.70 -0.73
C VAL A 72 -11.12 -5.79 -1.75
N VAL A 73 -10.99 -4.47 -1.56
CA VAL A 73 -11.60 -3.44 -2.41
C VAL A 73 -10.59 -2.38 -2.88
N ALA A 74 -9.36 -2.41 -2.37
CA ALA A 74 -8.27 -1.57 -2.85
C ALA A 74 -6.92 -2.25 -2.61
N VAL A 75 -5.96 -2.00 -3.49
CA VAL A 75 -4.57 -2.43 -3.37
C VAL A 75 -3.63 -1.28 -3.72
N SER A 76 -2.46 -1.24 -3.11
CA SER A 76 -1.40 -0.29 -3.42
C SER A 76 -0.03 -0.97 -3.30
N ALA A 77 0.72 -0.98 -4.38
CA ALA A 77 2.10 -1.49 -4.44
C ALA A 77 3.06 -0.33 -4.25
N GLY A 78 3.94 -0.44 -3.28
CA GLY A 78 5.03 0.51 -3.01
C GLY A 78 6.34 0.11 -3.69
N GLY A 79 7.47 0.61 -3.17
CA GLY A 79 8.80 0.13 -3.59
C GLY A 79 9.00 -1.30 -3.16
N ASP A 80 8.99 -1.51 -1.85
CA ASP A 80 9.39 -2.75 -1.21
C ASP A 80 8.28 -3.39 -0.37
N HIS A 81 7.04 -2.91 -0.48
CA HIS A 81 5.91 -3.44 0.29
C HIS A 81 4.59 -3.29 -0.46
N SER A 82 3.61 -3.98 0.04
CA SER A 82 2.26 -4.02 -0.52
C SER A 82 1.22 -3.70 0.56
N LEU A 83 0.18 -3.00 0.17
CA LEU A 83 -1.00 -2.73 1.00
C LEU A 83 -2.27 -3.25 0.33
N ALA A 84 -3.19 -3.76 1.14
CA ALA A 84 -4.55 -4.07 0.72
C ALA A 84 -5.55 -3.54 1.76
N ARG A 85 -6.71 -3.08 1.28
CA ARG A 85 -7.82 -2.64 2.13
C ARG A 85 -9.06 -3.46 1.83
N THR A 86 -9.69 -3.94 2.88
CA THR A 86 -10.94 -4.70 2.80
C THR A 86 -12.17 -3.80 2.89
N ALA A 87 -13.33 -4.31 2.53
CA ALA A 87 -14.59 -3.54 2.49
C ALA A 87 -15.05 -3.03 3.87
N ASP A 88 -14.69 -3.71 4.94
CA ASP A 88 -14.93 -3.30 6.32
C ASP A 88 -13.93 -2.22 6.82
N GLY A 89 -12.94 -1.86 5.98
CA GLY A 89 -11.94 -0.85 6.28
C GLY A 89 -10.69 -1.36 6.99
N ALA A 90 -10.51 -2.69 7.13
CA ALA A 90 -9.26 -3.23 7.63
C ALA A 90 -8.14 -3.07 6.59
N VAL A 91 -6.91 -2.86 7.07
CA VAL A 91 -5.70 -2.71 6.23
C VAL A 91 -4.76 -3.88 6.50
N TRP A 92 -4.22 -4.42 5.43
CA TRP A 92 -3.24 -5.49 5.42
C TRP A 92 -1.98 -5.00 4.74
N SER A 93 -0.81 -5.40 5.27
CA SER A 93 0.49 -5.10 4.69
C SER A 93 1.38 -6.32 4.66
N TRP A 94 2.30 -6.36 3.69
CA TRP A 94 3.30 -7.42 3.55
C TRP A 94 4.49 -6.93 2.73
N GLY A 95 5.61 -7.67 2.78
CA GLY A 95 6.84 -7.33 2.12
C GLY A 95 7.93 -6.93 3.10
N TYR A 96 8.76 -5.98 2.73
CA TYR A 96 9.87 -5.48 3.53
C TYR A 96 9.40 -4.69 4.75
N GLY A 97 9.85 -5.10 5.93
CA GLY A 97 9.47 -4.49 7.21
C GLY A 97 10.40 -3.40 7.71
N GLY A 98 11.56 -3.22 7.09
CA GLY A 98 12.53 -2.22 7.50
C GLY A 98 11.91 -0.83 7.56
N HIS A 99 12.41 0.00 8.48
CA HIS A 99 11.90 1.34 8.75
C HIS A 99 10.42 1.41 9.18
N GLY A 100 9.81 0.26 9.53
CA GLY A 100 8.41 0.20 9.93
C GLY A 100 7.41 0.36 8.78
N LEU A 101 7.80 0.10 7.53
CA LEU A 101 6.95 0.25 6.33
C LEU A 101 5.61 -0.47 6.44
N LEU A 102 5.58 -1.58 7.19
CA LEU A 102 4.40 -2.43 7.33
C LEU A 102 3.44 -1.99 8.44
N GLY A 103 3.88 -1.14 9.38
CA GLY A 103 3.02 -0.60 10.44
C GLY A 103 2.66 -1.59 11.55
N HIS A 104 3.49 -2.62 11.80
CA HIS A 104 3.25 -3.66 12.81
C HIS A 104 3.92 -3.41 14.15
N GLY A 105 4.68 -2.31 14.30
CA GLY A 105 5.44 -1.98 15.51
C GLY A 105 6.83 -2.61 15.56
N ASP A 106 7.25 -3.24 14.48
CA ASP A 106 8.57 -3.84 14.31
C ASP A 106 9.13 -3.58 12.90
N GLU A 107 10.32 -4.09 12.60
CA GLU A 107 10.97 -4.00 11.29
C GLU A 107 11.08 -5.37 10.61
N GLN A 108 10.25 -6.34 10.99
CA GLN A 108 10.27 -7.69 10.44
C GLN A 108 9.55 -7.76 9.09
N ASN A 109 10.19 -8.44 8.11
CA ASN A 109 9.55 -8.73 6.84
C ASN A 109 8.33 -9.65 7.05
N GLN A 110 7.28 -9.42 6.28
CA GLN A 110 6.10 -10.25 6.27
C GLN A 110 5.96 -10.93 4.91
N LEU A 111 6.24 -12.24 4.86
CA LEU A 111 6.13 -13.02 3.62
C LEU A 111 4.68 -13.29 3.21
N LEU A 112 3.75 -13.09 4.14
CA LEU A 112 2.30 -13.21 3.95
C LEU A 112 1.61 -11.92 4.40
N PRO A 113 0.48 -11.53 3.78
CA PRO A 113 -0.33 -10.45 4.27
C PRO A 113 -0.67 -10.58 5.76
N LYS A 114 -0.39 -9.52 6.52
CA LYS A 114 -0.70 -9.41 7.95
C LYS A 114 -1.54 -8.15 8.19
N LYS A 115 -2.58 -8.28 8.99
CA LYS A 115 -3.46 -7.15 9.32
C LYS A 115 -2.75 -6.14 10.22
N ILE A 116 -2.92 -4.84 9.92
CA ILE A 116 -2.37 -3.75 10.74
C ILE A 116 -3.33 -3.50 11.91
N GLU A 117 -3.03 -4.08 13.08
CA GLU A 117 -3.91 -4.01 14.25
C GLU A 117 -4.00 -2.58 14.84
N ALA A 118 -2.99 -1.74 14.64
CA ALA A 118 -3.01 -0.33 15.07
C ALA A 118 -4.09 0.50 14.36
N LEU A 119 -4.61 0.04 13.22
CA LEU A 119 -5.73 0.65 12.51
C LEU A 119 -7.08 -0.04 12.80
N ALA A 120 -7.12 -1.02 13.71
CA ALA A 120 -8.36 -1.70 14.07
C ALA A 120 -9.42 -0.72 14.61
N GLY A 121 -10.68 -0.91 14.21
CA GLY A 121 -11.78 -0.02 14.56
C GLY A 121 -11.81 1.32 13.81
N ARG A 122 -10.80 1.62 13.01
CA ARG A 122 -10.76 2.80 12.13
C ARG A 122 -11.25 2.39 10.74
N ARG A 123 -12.34 3.00 10.28
CA ARG A 123 -12.84 2.72 8.93
C ARG A 123 -11.94 3.40 7.91
N VAL A 124 -10.89 2.70 7.46
CA VAL A 124 -10.00 3.19 6.41
C VAL A 124 -10.74 3.13 5.07
N VAL A 125 -10.66 4.22 4.29
CA VAL A 125 -11.31 4.39 2.98
C VAL A 125 -10.33 4.49 1.83
N ALA A 126 -9.06 4.85 2.09
CA ALA A 126 -7.99 4.85 1.10
C ALA A 126 -6.65 4.46 1.73
N VAL A 127 -5.77 3.85 0.94
CA VAL A 127 -4.38 3.55 1.28
C VAL A 127 -3.49 3.95 0.12
N SER A 128 -2.27 4.39 0.42
CA SER A 128 -1.25 4.70 -0.59
C SER A 128 0.12 4.27 -0.06
N ALA A 129 0.76 3.37 -0.78
CA ALA A 129 2.13 2.91 -0.52
C ALA A 129 3.09 3.67 -1.42
N SER A 130 4.17 4.17 -0.85
CA SER A 130 5.29 4.79 -1.57
C SER A 130 6.51 3.87 -1.61
N LEU A 131 7.66 4.43 -1.97
CA LEU A 131 8.93 3.72 -1.85
C LEU A 131 9.24 3.41 -0.37
N LEU A 132 9.05 4.38 0.52
CA LEU A 132 9.60 4.38 1.87
C LEU A 132 8.58 4.66 2.98
N HIS A 133 7.33 4.96 2.66
CA HIS A 133 6.30 5.22 3.66
C HIS A 133 4.91 4.81 3.15
N SER A 134 3.99 4.78 4.07
CA SER A 134 2.60 4.39 3.83
C SER A 134 1.65 5.46 4.37
N LEU A 135 0.55 5.67 3.67
CA LEU A 135 -0.55 6.55 4.09
C LEU A 135 -1.85 5.76 4.16
N ALA A 136 -2.70 6.12 5.11
CA ALA A 136 -4.09 5.69 5.16
C ALA A 136 -5.01 6.88 5.45
N LEU A 137 -6.17 6.90 4.81
CA LEU A 137 -7.23 7.88 5.03
C LEU A 137 -8.43 7.16 5.64
N THR A 138 -8.97 7.69 6.72
CA THR A 138 -10.16 7.16 7.37
C THR A 138 -11.43 7.88 6.89
N ALA A 139 -12.59 7.28 7.11
CA ALA A 139 -13.88 7.80 6.65
C ALA A 139 -14.27 9.17 7.29
N ASN A 140 -13.70 9.50 8.45
CA ASN A 140 -13.89 10.81 9.10
C ASN A 140 -12.91 11.88 8.62
N GLY A 141 -12.00 11.54 7.67
CA GLY A 141 -11.04 12.46 7.08
C GLY A 141 -9.67 12.50 7.77
N ASP A 142 -9.42 11.65 8.77
CA ASP A 142 -8.09 11.59 9.40
C ASP A 142 -7.07 10.92 8.47
N VAL A 143 -5.89 11.51 8.38
CA VAL A 143 -4.72 10.94 7.69
C VAL A 143 -3.81 10.26 8.70
N TRP A 144 -3.36 9.07 8.37
CA TRP A 144 -2.41 8.27 9.14
C TRP A 144 -1.21 7.98 8.27
N SER A 145 -0.01 8.08 8.83
CA SER A 145 1.25 7.80 8.14
C SER A 145 2.18 6.97 9.00
N TRP A 146 3.01 6.14 8.35
CA TRP A 146 4.02 5.31 9.00
C TRP A 146 5.11 4.92 8.00
N GLY A 147 6.22 4.39 8.52
CA GLY A 147 7.38 4.03 7.74
C GLY A 147 8.56 4.97 7.97
N TRP A 148 9.40 5.16 6.97
CA TRP A 148 10.57 6.01 7.03
C TRP A 148 10.18 7.50 7.03
N GLY A 149 10.60 8.22 8.08
CA GLY A 149 10.21 9.63 8.28
C GLY A 149 11.16 10.65 7.68
N ARG A 150 12.21 10.22 6.96
CA ARG A 150 13.21 11.14 6.40
C ARG A 150 12.54 12.23 5.57
N GLN A 151 13.13 13.42 5.60
CA GLN A 151 12.63 14.62 4.91
C GLN A 151 11.22 15.06 5.36
N GLY A 152 10.71 14.51 6.46
CA GLY A 152 9.40 14.88 6.99
C GLY A 152 8.21 14.30 6.21
N VAL A 153 8.40 13.26 5.39
CA VAL A 153 7.34 12.65 4.54
C VAL A 153 6.13 12.14 5.32
N LEU A 154 6.29 11.89 6.63
CA LEU A 154 5.20 11.42 7.49
C LEU A 154 4.30 12.56 8.02
N GLY A 155 4.77 13.82 8.01
CA GLY A 155 3.98 14.98 8.40
C GLY A 155 3.80 15.15 9.92
N HIS A 156 4.70 14.58 10.75
CA HIS A 156 4.62 14.66 12.22
C HIS A 156 5.42 15.82 12.83
N GLY A 157 6.07 16.65 11.99
CA GLY A 157 6.90 17.78 12.43
C GLY A 157 8.34 17.40 12.77
N ASP A 158 8.71 16.15 12.48
CA ASP A 158 10.08 15.63 12.66
C ASP A 158 10.48 14.74 11.45
N THR A 159 11.63 14.07 11.55
CA THR A 159 12.15 13.15 10.52
C THR A 159 12.31 11.72 11.05
N GLN A 160 11.63 11.39 12.15
CA GLN A 160 11.75 10.07 12.76
C GLN A 160 10.88 9.05 12.04
N GLN A 161 11.38 7.81 11.96
CA GLN A 161 10.58 6.69 11.48
C GLN A 161 9.44 6.35 12.45
N GLN A 162 8.33 5.88 11.92
CA GLN A 162 7.19 5.42 12.69
C GLN A 162 6.92 3.95 12.41
N LEU A 163 7.11 3.09 13.41
CA LEU A 163 6.88 1.65 13.29
C LEU A 163 5.39 1.27 13.30
N LEU A 164 4.56 2.18 13.80
CA LEU A 164 3.11 2.06 13.85
C LEU A 164 2.45 3.24 13.12
N PRO A 165 1.28 3.04 12.52
CA PRO A 165 0.47 4.15 12.01
C PRO A 165 0.26 5.22 13.08
N GLN A 166 0.57 6.47 12.75
CA GLN A 166 0.38 7.64 13.60
C GLN A 166 -0.47 8.67 12.86
N LYS A 167 -1.40 9.33 13.56
CA LYS A 167 -2.26 10.37 12.97
C LYS A 167 -1.42 11.61 12.64
N VAL A 168 -1.64 12.19 11.47
CA VAL A 168 -1.04 13.47 11.06
C VAL A 168 -1.85 14.60 11.69
N GLU A 169 -1.44 15.04 12.88
CA GLU A 169 -2.18 16.03 13.67
C GLU A 169 -2.28 17.41 13.00
N ALA A 170 -1.33 17.75 12.13
CA ALA A 170 -1.37 18.98 11.35
C ALA A 170 -2.59 19.06 10.40
N LEU A 171 -3.26 17.95 10.11
CA LEU A 171 -4.45 17.86 9.29
C LEU A 171 -5.72 17.54 10.11
N ALA A 172 -5.67 17.56 11.45
CA ALA A 172 -6.78 17.14 12.31
C ALA A 172 -8.08 17.94 12.08
N ASP A 173 -7.96 19.24 11.78
CA ASP A 173 -9.09 20.13 11.51
C ASP A 173 -9.48 20.18 10.02
N GLN A 174 -8.84 19.38 9.19
CA GLN A 174 -9.08 19.33 7.75
C GLN A 174 -9.91 18.08 7.38
N ARG A 175 -10.94 18.29 6.57
CA ARG A 175 -11.69 17.16 6.01
C ARG A 175 -10.97 16.65 4.76
N VAL A 176 -10.00 15.75 4.95
CA VAL A 176 -9.28 15.14 3.84
C VAL A 176 -10.18 14.12 3.11
N VAL A 177 -10.15 14.14 1.78
CA VAL A 177 -10.95 13.26 0.90
C VAL A 177 -10.09 12.36 0.01
N ALA A 178 -8.80 12.69 -0.17
CA ALA A 178 -7.86 11.84 -0.89
C ALA A 178 -6.44 12.04 -0.37
N VAL A 179 -5.62 10.99 -0.46
CA VAL A 179 -4.18 11.01 -0.14
C VAL A 179 -3.40 10.34 -1.26
N SER A 180 -2.16 10.79 -1.46
CA SER A 180 -1.22 10.18 -2.40
C SER A 180 0.20 10.28 -1.83
N ALA A 181 0.89 9.15 -1.79
CA ALA A 181 2.28 9.06 -1.39
C ALA A 181 3.15 9.02 -2.66
N GLY A 182 4.04 10.02 -2.81
CA GLY A 182 5.12 10.01 -3.78
C GLY A 182 6.34 9.29 -3.21
N GLU A 183 7.47 9.36 -3.89
CA GLU A 183 8.70 8.72 -3.41
C GLU A 183 9.21 9.35 -2.11
N HIS A 184 9.31 10.68 -2.08
CA HIS A 184 9.85 11.45 -0.96
C HIS A 184 8.92 12.57 -0.47
N HIS A 185 7.67 12.56 -0.88
CA HIS A 185 6.68 13.55 -0.50
C HIS A 185 5.29 12.93 -0.36
N SER A 186 4.40 13.65 0.27
CA SER A 186 3.01 13.23 0.48
C SER A 186 2.05 14.35 0.12
N PHE A 187 0.87 13.98 -0.37
CA PHE A 187 -0.21 14.91 -0.67
C PHE A 187 -1.51 14.51 0.04
N ALA A 188 -2.28 15.53 0.40
CA ALA A 188 -3.67 15.39 0.79
C ALA A 188 -4.54 16.41 0.04
N LEU A 189 -5.73 15.98 -0.36
CA LEU A 189 -6.77 16.82 -0.92
C LEU A 189 -7.90 16.94 0.09
N THR A 190 -8.32 18.15 0.41
CA THR A 190 -9.44 18.43 1.31
C THR A 190 -10.75 18.64 0.55
N ALA A 191 -11.87 18.52 1.26
CA ALA A 191 -13.21 18.59 0.66
C ALA A 191 -13.54 19.96 0.03
N ASP A 192 -12.85 21.03 0.45
CA ASP A 192 -12.96 22.37 -0.12
C ASP A 192 -12.10 22.57 -1.38
N GLY A 193 -11.37 21.54 -1.81
CA GLY A 193 -10.49 21.56 -2.97
C GLY A 193 -9.07 22.02 -2.68
N SER A 194 -8.68 22.25 -1.42
CA SER A 194 -7.32 22.65 -1.07
C SER A 194 -6.38 21.45 -1.16
N VAL A 195 -5.15 21.68 -1.64
CA VAL A 195 -4.10 20.67 -1.73
C VAL A 195 -3.03 20.96 -0.69
N TRP A 196 -2.70 19.95 0.08
CA TRP A 196 -1.65 19.97 1.10
C TRP A 196 -0.50 19.07 0.66
N SER A 197 0.73 19.54 0.85
CA SER A 197 1.94 18.76 0.53
C SER A 197 2.96 18.86 1.68
N TRP A 198 3.71 17.78 1.90
CA TRP A 198 4.80 17.73 2.87
C TRP A 198 5.83 16.68 2.45
N GLY A 199 7.04 16.78 3.01
CA GLY A 199 8.19 15.95 2.67
C GLY A 199 9.26 16.74 1.94
N ASP A 200 9.97 16.08 1.03
CA ASP A 200 10.99 16.72 0.20
C ASP A 200 10.34 17.66 -0.83
N GLY A 201 10.87 18.86 -0.95
CA GLY A 201 10.34 19.95 -1.80
C GLY A 201 11.24 20.32 -2.96
#